data_d5a448f87752a4906135e0e5611fe6d9
#
_entry.id   d5a448f87752a4906135e0e5611fe6d9
#
_cell.length_a   1.000
_cell.length_b   1.000
_cell.length_c   1.000
_cell.angle_alpha   90.00
_cell.angle_beta   90.00
_cell.angle_gamma   90.00
#
_symmetry.space_group_name_H-M   'P 1'
#
loop_
_entity.id
_entity.type
_entity.pdbx_description
1 polymer ?
#
loop_
_entity_poly.entity_id
_entity_poly.type
_entity_poly.pdbx_seq_one_letter_code
_entity_poly.pdbx_strand_id
1 'polypeptide(L)'
;MKFNVLGLFVGLTFFSSTVLATEYIYRDLMANTLPSSVCAIESEAIATASKPYNIKNYSKRFCQAQGYGWHVEAVKDNGKAICNECSDSNSGLKKCHLEDVVVTCKRIKPGSVGMLPGKS
;
A
#
# COMPACT_ATOMS: atom_id res chain seq x y z
N MET A 1 7.50 49.17 32.62
CA MET A 1 7.15 48.74 32.41
C MET A 1 6.71 48.20 31.77
N LYS A 2 6.66 47.77 31.61
CA LYS A 2 6.25 47.15 31.12
C LYS A 2 6.37 46.15 30.97
N PHE A 3 6.46 45.68 30.91
CA PHE A 3 6.52 44.67 30.70
C PHE A 3 6.26 43.81 30.97
N ASN A 4 6.75 43.33 31.26
CA ASN A 4 6.20 42.65 31.91
C ASN A 4 5.22 42.01 31.19
N VAL A 5 4.95 42.45 30.69
CA VAL A 5 3.97 42.10 29.96
C VAL A 5 4.25 40.99 29.17
N LEU A 6 5.29 40.93 28.67
CA LEU A 6 5.61 39.91 27.90
C LEU A 6 5.57 38.64 28.50
N GLY A 7 5.76 38.54 29.65
CA GLY A 7 5.79 37.27 30.19
C GLY A 7 4.60 36.57 29.91
N LEU A 8 3.59 37.28 29.71
CA LEU A 8 2.53 36.57 29.56
C LEU A 8 2.41 35.80 28.43
N PHE A 9 2.71 36.25 27.34
CA PHE A 9 2.45 35.46 26.26
C PHE A 9 3.30 34.35 26.16
N VAL A 10 4.24 34.35 26.81
CA VAL A 10 5.06 33.29 26.75
C VAL A 10 4.32 32.11 27.09
N GLY A 11 3.54 32.16 28.00
CA GLY A 11 2.95 31.01 28.44
C GLY A 11 2.10 30.38 27.49
N LEU A 12 1.63 31.06 26.56
CA LEU A 12 0.75 30.43 25.76
C LEU A 12 1.28 29.53 24.83
N THR A 13 2.41 29.67 24.51
CA THR A 13 2.85 28.86 23.50
C THR A 13 2.80 27.47 23.70
N PHE A 14 2.91 27.03 24.84
CA PHE A 14 3.08 25.66 24.91
C PHE A 14 1.98 24.81 24.73
N PHE A 15 0.89 25.28 24.90
CA PHE A 15 -0.07 24.34 24.84
C PHE A 15 -0.24 23.71 23.57
N SER A 16 0.15 24.25 22.59
CA SER A 16 -0.11 23.64 21.34
C SER A 16 0.49 22.33 21.15
N SER A 17 1.47 22.04 21.88
CA SER A 17 2.13 20.80 21.59
C SER A 17 1.38 19.62 22.02
N THR A 18 0.27 19.77 22.55
CA THR A 18 -0.36 18.60 22.99
C THR A 18 -1.09 17.88 21.94
N VAL A 19 -1.07 18.34 20.75
CA VAL A 19 -1.76 17.63 19.73
C VAL A 19 -1.18 16.28 19.49
N LEU A 20 -2.00 15.27 19.46
CA LEU A 20 -1.55 13.94 19.20
C LEU A 20 -1.85 13.59 17.78
N ALA A 21 -0.86 13.26 17.03
CA ALA A 21 -1.04 12.93 15.64
C ALA A 21 -1.00 11.44 15.45
N THR A 22 -1.81 10.94 14.55
CA THR A 22 -1.77 9.55 14.19
C THR A 22 -0.54 9.33 13.34
N GLU A 23 0.23 8.34 13.69
CA GLU A 23 1.41 8.01 12.93
C GLU A 23 1.21 6.70 12.22
N TYR A 24 1.90 6.53 11.10
CA TYR A 24 1.79 5.32 10.32
C TYR A 24 3.15 4.67 10.14
N ILE A 25 3.14 3.37 10.02
CA ILE A 25 4.33 2.62 9.67
C ILE A 25 4.16 2.22 8.24
N TYR A 26 5.20 2.39 7.44
CA TYR A 26 5.16 2.08 6.03
C TYR A 26 6.16 0.99 5.70
N ARG A 27 5.81 0.12 4.78
CA ARG A 27 6.73 -0.89 4.29
C ARG A 27 6.58 -1.00 2.80
N ASP A 28 7.70 -1.01 2.10
CA ASP A 28 7.72 -1.28 0.68
C ASP A 28 8.03 -2.76 0.53
N LEU A 29 7.13 -3.48 -0.10
CA LEU A 29 7.27 -4.91 -0.24
C LEU A 29 7.17 -5.28 -1.70
N MET A 30 7.86 -6.34 -2.09
CA MET A 30 7.87 -6.79 -3.46
C MET A 30 6.98 -8.02 -3.57
N ALA A 31 6.19 -8.07 -4.59
CA ALA A 31 5.21 -9.14 -4.73
C ALA A 31 5.02 -9.52 -6.18
N ASN A 32 4.52 -10.72 -6.39
CA ASN A 32 4.19 -11.19 -7.72
C ASN A 32 2.70 -11.41 -7.76
N THR A 33 2.04 -10.95 -8.83
CA THR A 33 0.62 -11.16 -8.95
C THR A 33 0.36 -12.59 -9.40
N LEU A 34 -0.87 -13.00 -9.35
CA LEU A 34 -1.23 -14.33 -9.79
C LEU A 34 -1.50 -14.35 -11.28
N PRO A 35 -1.19 -15.44 -11.96
CA PRO A 35 -1.47 -15.52 -13.38
C PRO A 35 -2.97 -15.50 -13.65
N SER A 36 -3.33 -14.97 -14.81
CA SER A 36 -4.70 -15.00 -15.24
C SER A 36 -5.13 -16.44 -15.47
N SER A 37 -6.39 -16.73 -15.26
CA SER A 37 -6.90 -18.07 -15.52
C SER A 37 -7.23 -18.24 -16.99
N VAL A 38 -7.17 -17.20 -17.78
CA VAL A 38 -7.56 -17.27 -19.19
C VAL A 38 -6.36 -17.15 -20.08
N CYS A 39 -6.25 -18.05 -21.04
CA CYS A 39 -5.18 -17.97 -22.01
C CYS A 39 -5.55 -16.99 -23.10
N ALA A 40 -4.59 -16.23 -23.58
CA ALA A 40 -4.82 -15.23 -24.62
C ALA A 40 -3.53 -15.00 -25.38
N ILE A 41 -3.61 -14.28 -26.48
CA ILE A 41 -2.39 -13.94 -27.19
C ILE A 41 -1.60 -13.03 -26.28
N GLU A 42 -0.31 -13.03 -26.47
CA GLU A 42 0.59 -12.40 -25.51
C GLU A 42 0.25 -10.94 -25.22
N SER A 43 -0.04 -10.16 -26.25
CA SER A 43 -0.33 -8.74 -26.00
C SER A 43 -1.58 -8.56 -25.14
N GLU A 44 -2.58 -9.40 -25.34
CA GLU A 44 -3.79 -9.29 -24.55
C GLU A 44 -3.56 -9.82 -23.15
N ALA A 45 -2.78 -10.87 -23.03
CA ALA A 45 -2.47 -11.43 -21.72
C ALA A 45 -1.69 -10.42 -20.87
N ILE A 46 -0.76 -9.71 -21.49
CA ILE A 46 -0.01 -8.68 -20.79
C ILE A 46 -0.94 -7.54 -20.38
N ALA A 47 -1.82 -7.13 -21.30
CA ALA A 47 -2.73 -6.05 -20.99
C ALA A 47 -3.65 -6.41 -19.83
N THR A 48 -4.10 -7.65 -19.78
CA THR A 48 -4.94 -8.08 -18.67
C THR A 48 -4.17 -8.08 -17.36
N ALA A 49 -2.94 -8.59 -17.38
CA ALA A 49 -2.12 -8.63 -16.16
C ALA A 49 -1.82 -7.22 -15.68
N SER A 50 -1.73 -6.27 -16.58
CA SER A 50 -1.34 -4.91 -16.23
C SER A 50 -2.52 -3.99 -15.98
N LYS A 51 -3.75 -4.49 -15.97
CA LYS A 51 -4.88 -3.63 -15.71
C LYS A 51 -4.79 -3.00 -14.35
N PRO A 52 -4.96 -1.70 -14.27
CA PRO A 52 -4.86 -1.01 -12.96
C PRO A 52 -5.80 -1.61 -11.92
N TYR A 53 -6.99 -2.02 -12.35
CA TYR A 53 -7.94 -2.61 -11.40
C TYR A 53 -7.38 -3.90 -10.81
N ASN A 54 -6.75 -4.74 -11.62
CA ASN A 54 -6.20 -5.99 -11.13
C ASN A 54 -5.01 -5.76 -10.20
N ILE A 55 -4.16 -4.81 -10.54
CA ILE A 55 -3.02 -4.48 -9.71
C ILE A 55 -3.51 -3.94 -8.37
N LYS A 56 -4.53 -3.10 -8.41
CA LYS A 56 -5.04 -2.51 -7.18
C LYS A 56 -5.64 -3.57 -6.28
N ASN A 57 -6.42 -4.47 -6.84
CA ASN A 57 -7.03 -5.51 -6.02
C ASN A 57 -6.01 -6.47 -5.44
N TYR A 58 -5.02 -6.84 -6.24
CA TYR A 58 -3.99 -7.71 -5.73
C TYR A 58 -3.21 -7.03 -4.62
N SER A 59 -2.85 -5.77 -4.83
CA SER A 59 -2.07 -5.03 -3.84
C SER A 59 -2.84 -4.88 -2.54
N LYS A 60 -4.15 -4.68 -2.65
CA LYS A 60 -4.97 -4.55 -1.45
C LYS A 60 -4.93 -5.85 -0.65
N ARG A 61 -5.10 -6.98 -1.33
CA ARG A 61 -5.08 -8.25 -0.63
C ARG A 61 -3.69 -8.56 -0.09
N PHE A 62 -2.67 -8.19 -0.86
CA PHE A 62 -1.31 -8.44 -0.44
C PHE A 62 -1.00 -7.70 0.86
N CYS A 63 -1.37 -6.44 0.96
CA CYS A 63 -1.13 -5.70 2.19
C CYS A 63 -1.95 -6.25 3.34
N GLN A 64 -3.20 -6.61 3.09
CA GLN A 64 -4.04 -7.16 4.15
C GLN A 64 -3.45 -8.47 4.68
N ALA A 65 -2.80 -9.23 3.82
CA ALA A 65 -2.19 -10.49 4.24
C ALA A 65 -0.96 -10.31 5.11
N GLN A 66 -0.41 -9.09 5.17
CA GLN A 66 0.74 -8.84 6.03
C GLN A 66 0.36 -8.84 7.51
N GLY A 67 -0.92 -8.71 7.80
CA GLY A 67 -1.38 -8.74 9.18
C GLY A 67 -2.50 -7.75 9.40
N TYR A 68 -3.03 -7.82 10.59
CA TYR A 68 -4.16 -6.99 10.92
C TYR A 68 -3.80 -5.52 10.84
N GLY A 69 -4.63 -4.77 10.19
CA GLY A 69 -4.44 -3.33 10.12
C GLY A 69 -3.58 -2.84 8.97
N TRP A 70 -2.93 -3.74 8.26
CA TRP A 70 -2.14 -3.32 7.11
C TRP A 70 -3.04 -3.10 5.91
N HIS A 71 -2.79 -2.05 5.16
CA HIS A 71 -3.54 -1.78 3.94
C HIS A 71 -2.64 -1.05 2.95
N VAL A 72 -3.06 -0.99 1.72
CA VAL A 72 -2.21 -0.44 0.68
C VAL A 72 -2.19 1.07 0.75
N GLU A 73 -1.01 1.63 0.61
CA GLU A 73 -0.85 3.06 0.49
C GLU A 73 -0.68 3.43 -0.99
N ALA A 74 0.13 2.70 -1.70
CA ALA A 74 0.40 3.00 -3.09
C ALA A 74 1.12 1.84 -3.75
N VAL A 75 1.03 1.76 -5.05
CA VAL A 75 1.83 0.82 -5.83
C VAL A 75 2.95 1.67 -6.43
N LYS A 76 4.17 1.43 -5.98
CA LYS A 76 5.29 2.23 -6.43
C LYS A 76 5.86 1.79 -7.75
N ASP A 77 5.74 0.52 -8.06
CA ASP A 77 6.28 0.00 -9.30
C ASP A 77 5.35 -1.13 -9.72
N ASN A 78 4.89 -1.10 -10.95
CA ASN A 78 4.01 -2.14 -11.44
C ASN A 78 4.74 -3.42 -11.83
N GLY A 79 6.04 -3.44 -11.69
CA GLY A 79 6.81 -4.62 -11.99
C GLY A 79 6.93 -4.88 -13.47
N LYS A 80 7.13 -6.13 -13.80
CA LYS A 80 7.29 -6.52 -15.17
C LYS A 80 6.41 -7.71 -15.48
N ALA A 81 5.94 -7.78 -16.70
CA ALA A 81 5.05 -8.86 -17.11
C ALA A 81 5.86 -10.10 -17.46
N ILE A 82 5.46 -11.22 -16.92
CA ILE A 82 6.07 -12.51 -17.21
C ILE A 82 4.96 -13.38 -17.76
N CYS A 83 5.21 -14.00 -18.90
CA CYS A 83 4.22 -14.79 -19.57
C CYS A 83 4.69 -16.23 -19.72
N ASN A 84 3.77 -17.15 -19.53
CA ASN A 84 4.06 -18.57 -19.70
C ASN A 84 3.07 -19.15 -20.68
N GLU A 85 3.52 -20.11 -21.45
CA GLU A 85 2.67 -20.72 -22.41
C GLU A 85 1.61 -21.58 -21.75
N CYS A 86 0.45 -21.62 -22.37
CA CYS A 86 -0.62 -22.46 -21.86
C CYS A 86 -0.36 -23.91 -22.30
N SER A 87 -1.20 -24.79 -21.81
CA SER A 87 -1.03 -26.20 -22.10
C SER A 87 -1.32 -26.49 -23.56
N ASP A 88 -1.11 -27.73 -23.93
CA ASP A 88 -1.15 -28.17 -25.30
C ASP A 88 -2.28 -27.70 -26.14
N SER A 89 -3.46 -27.77 -25.65
CA SER A 89 -4.61 -27.44 -26.46
C SER A 89 -4.70 -25.96 -26.74
N ASN A 90 -3.91 -25.16 -26.06
CA ASN A 90 -3.91 -23.72 -26.22
C ASN A 90 -2.52 -23.23 -26.63
N SER A 91 -1.82 -24.00 -27.45
CA SER A 91 -0.49 -23.63 -27.83
C SER A 91 -0.52 -22.29 -28.56
N GLY A 92 0.45 -21.47 -28.30
CA GLY A 92 0.50 -20.12 -28.87
C GLY A 92 -0.22 -19.10 -28.01
N LEU A 93 -1.00 -19.54 -27.05
CA LEU A 93 -1.64 -18.62 -26.11
C LEU A 93 -0.87 -18.61 -24.82
N LYS A 94 -1.00 -17.53 -24.06
CA LYS A 94 -0.22 -17.35 -22.85
C LYS A 94 -1.05 -16.86 -21.70
N LYS A 95 -0.52 -17.08 -20.50
CA LYS A 95 -1.04 -16.50 -19.29
C LYS A 95 0.08 -15.65 -18.72
N CYS A 96 -0.21 -14.44 -18.34
CA CYS A 96 0.78 -13.52 -17.84
C CYS A 96 0.46 -13.07 -16.44
N HIS A 97 1.48 -12.70 -15.70
CA HIS A 97 1.33 -12.09 -14.40
C HIS A 97 2.44 -11.05 -14.25
N LEU A 98 2.38 -10.27 -13.21
CA LEU A 98 3.41 -9.27 -12.96
C LEU A 98 4.33 -9.77 -11.86
N GLU A 99 5.62 -9.51 -12.00
CA GLU A 99 6.61 -9.82 -10.98
C GLU A 99 7.32 -8.56 -10.57
N ASP A 100 7.81 -8.58 -9.35
CA ASP A 100 8.56 -7.45 -8.79
C ASP A 100 7.70 -6.19 -8.70
N VAL A 101 6.43 -6.38 -8.39
CA VAL A 101 5.56 -5.25 -8.12
C VAL A 101 5.93 -4.72 -6.74
N VAL A 102 6.20 -3.44 -6.64
CA VAL A 102 6.54 -2.86 -5.35
C VAL A 102 5.33 -2.16 -4.78
N VAL A 103 4.86 -2.65 -3.66
CA VAL A 103 3.66 -2.14 -3.02
C VAL A 103 4.05 -1.54 -1.69
N THR A 104 3.60 -0.32 -1.43
CA THR A 104 3.79 0.29 -0.14
C THR A 104 2.56 0.00 0.69
N CYS A 105 2.74 -0.73 1.77
CA CYS A 105 1.68 -1.01 2.72
C CYS A 105 1.86 -0.13 3.93
N LYS A 106 0.78 0.23 4.59
CA LYS A 106 0.87 1.04 5.79
C LYS A 106 -0.09 0.55 6.85
N ARG A 107 0.23 0.85 8.09
CA ARG A 107 -0.69 0.58 9.17
C ARG A 107 -0.47 1.66 10.23
N ILE A 108 -1.46 1.85 11.07
CA ILE A 108 -1.34 2.84 12.13
C ILE A 108 -0.34 2.31 13.15
N LYS A 109 0.58 3.15 13.54
CA LYS A 109 1.58 2.75 14.51
C LYS A 109 0.91 2.52 15.85
N PRO A 110 1.13 1.39 16.49
CA PRO A 110 0.51 1.11 17.75
C PRO A 110 0.85 2.20 18.77
N GLY A 111 -0.16 2.65 19.45
CA GLY A 111 0.04 3.68 20.45
C GLY A 111 -0.08 5.11 19.95
N SER A 112 -0.02 5.30 18.65
CA SER A 112 -0.08 6.67 18.15
C SER A 112 -1.49 7.21 18.17
N VAL A 113 -2.48 6.36 18.28
CA VAL A 113 -3.84 6.79 18.32
C VAL A 113 -4.37 6.67 19.71
N GLY A 114 -3.59 6.87 20.64
CA GLY A 114 -3.94 6.56 21.99
C GLY A 114 -5.18 7.20 22.52
N MET A 115 -5.66 8.16 21.84
CA MET A 115 -6.80 8.82 22.32
C MET A 115 -8.03 7.99 22.17
N LEU A 116 -7.96 6.85 21.58
CA LEU A 116 -9.11 6.04 21.42
C LEU A 116 -9.06 4.88 22.37
N PRO A 117 -9.54 5.05 23.54
CA PRO A 117 -9.48 4.00 24.52
C PRO A 117 -10.22 2.79 24.01
N GLY A 118 -9.70 1.68 24.29
CA GLY A 118 -10.35 0.49 23.88
C GLY A 118 -10.08 0.10 22.46
N LYS A 119 -9.40 0.94 21.79
CA LYS A 119 -9.10 0.63 20.48
C LYS A 119 -7.85 -0.04 20.36
N SER A 120 -7.14 -0.23 21.24
CA SER A 120 -5.83 -0.82 21.13
C SER A 120 -5.81 -2.22 20.61
#